data_467078503b14975322d9509c1a48789e
#
_entry.id   467078503b14975322d9509c1a48789e
#
_cell.length_a   1.000
_cell.length_b   1.000
_cell.length_c   1.000
_cell.angle_alpha   90.00
_cell.angle_beta   90.00
_cell.angle_gamma   90.00
#
_symmetry.space_group_name_H-M   'P 1'
#
loop_
_entity.id
_entity.type
_entity.pdbx_description
1 polymer ?
#
loop_
_entity_poly.entity_id
_entity_poly.type
_entity_poly.pdbx_seq_one_letter_code
_entity_poly.pdbx_strand_id
1 'polypeptide(L)'
;NKFEDTECVYDDKVRKTFFVDLPEISLDVEVFDKEYILKIIGVLNTYKPNFNEKVGNIFAKDIKFRNDIESINEFLTRFKNSICVKNVEKYNKLMNDVKFEKFFQIYKDSKLIGLRSIYDDIVGNIDANQVDVALFSVRKAILKVIYFTLYHEKIFCDREKWAVLKFKNLININDKYKDLYDIYYKMYYTDLSSVDKGINDIKVSMNFCKRYCEKILLEDLL
;
A
#
# COMPACT_ATOMS: atom_id res chain seq x y z
N ASN A 1 -17.67 -16.52 -27.68
CA ASN A 1 -16.88 -16.04 -26.53
C ASN A 1 -15.57 -16.84 -26.49
N LYS A 2 -14.42 -16.16 -26.72
CA LYS A 2 -13.09 -16.82 -26.78
C LYS A 2 -12.56 -17.28 -25.39
N PHE A 3 -13.35 -17.13 -24.32
CA PHE A 3 -12.97 -17.45 -22.95
C PHE A 3 -13.80 -18.60 -22.34
N GLU A 4 -14.58 -19.32 -23.16
CA GLU A 4 -15.45 -20.41 -22.68
C GLU A 4 -14.65 -21.65 -22.21
N ASP A 5 -13.40 -21.82 -22.66
CA ASP A 5 -12.52 -22.93 -22.29
C ASP A 5 -11.44 -22.55 -21.26
N THR A 6 -11.45 -21.30 -20.72
CA THR A 6 -10.47 -20.87 -19.74
C THR A 6 -11.03 -21.00 -18.33
N GLU A 7 -10.31 -21.70 -17.46
CA GLU A 7 -10.68 -21.84 -16.05
C GLU A 7 -10.66 -20.48 -15.35
N CYS A 8 -11.81 -20.08 -14.78
CA CYS A 8 -11.91 -18.90 -13.93
C CYS A 8 -11.34 -19.29 -12.55
N VAL A 9 -10.15 -18.77 -12.23
CA VAL A 9 -9.46 -19.09 -10.96
C VAL A 9 -9.90 -18.20 -9.81
N TYR A 10 -10.53 -17.07 -10.10
CA TYR A 10 -11.07 -16.17 -9.09
C TYR A 10 -12.31 -15.46 -9.64
N ASP A 11 -13.42 -15.52 -8.91
CA ASP A 11 -14.67 -14.82 -9.23
C ASP A 11 -15.25 -14.21 -7.96
N ASP A 12 -15.25 -12.88 -7.90
CA ASP A 12 -16.07 -12.13 -6.95
C ASP A 12 -17.06 -11.24 -7.71
N LYS A 13 -17.88 -10.47 -6.98
CA LYS A 13 -18.93 -9.64 -7.60
C LYS A 13 -18.38 -8.50 -8.48
N VAL A 14 -17.10 -8.17 -8.37
CA VAL A 14 -16.49 -7.00 -9.01
C VAL A 14 -15.31 -7.32 -9.90
N ARG A 15 -14.71 -8.51 -9.73
CA ARG A 15 -13.53 -8.93 -10.48
C ARG A 15 -13.59 -10.42 -10.79
N LYS A 16 -13.22 -10.77 -12.02
CA LYS A 16 -12.92 -12.16 -12.43
C LYS A 16 -11.50 -12.24 -12.91
N THR A 17 -10.79 -13.28 -12.52
CA THR A 17 -9.42 -13.53 -12.96
C THR A 17 -9.35 -14.87 -13.68
N PHE A 18 -8.74 -14.86 -14.85
CA PHE A 18 -8.51 -16.03 -15.69
C PHE A 18 -7.02 -16.19 -15.92
N PHE A 19 -6.51 -17.41 -15.87
CA PHE A 19 -5.20 -17.74 -16.41
C PHE A 19 -5.37 -18.26 -17.83
N VAL A 20 -4.63 -17.67 -18.75
CA VAL A 20 -4.64 -18.03 -20.17
C VAL A 20 -3.24 -18.43 -20.57
N ASP A 21 -3.05 -19.73 -20.80
CA ASP A 21 -1.78 -20.25 -21.27
C ASP A 21 -1.78 -20.27 -22.81
N LEU A 22 -0.84 -19.53 -23.38
CA LEU A 22 -0.51 -19.54 -24.79
C LEU A 22 0.83 -20.26 -24.98
N PRO A 23 1.18 -20.76 -26.19
CA PRO A 23 2.39 -21.54 -26.41
C PRO A 23 3.69 -20.89 -25.92
N GLU A 24 3.76 -19.58 -25.95
CA GLU A 24 4.97 -18.82 -25.61
C GLU A 24 4.82 -17.93 -24.37
N ILE A 25 3.61 -17.74 -23.84
CA ILE A 25 3.35 -16.83 -22.73
C ILE A 25 2.10 -17.23 -21.94
N SER A 26 2.18 -17.13 -20.63
CA SER A 26 1.01 -17.21 -19.74
C SER A 26 0.53 -15.79 -19.38
N LEU A 27 -0.77 -15.57 -19.45
CA LEU A 27 -1.41 -14.29 -19.20
C LEU A 27 -2.37 -14.38 -18.01
N ASP A 28 -2.24 -13.42 -17.09
CA ASP A 28 -3.26 -13.14 -16.07
C ASP A 28 -4.24 -12.12 -16.65
N VAL A 29 -5.49 -12.55 -16.90
CA VAL A 29 -6.55 -11.69 -17.43
C VAL A 29 -7.52 -11.34 -16.32
N GLU A 30 -7.61 -10.06 -15.98
CA GLU A 30 -8.55 -9.54 -14.99
C GLU A 30 -9.67 -8.76 -15.69
N VAL A 31 -10.90 -9.11 -15.38
CA VAL A 31 -12.10 -8.43 -15.87
C VAL A 31 -12.79 -7.76 -14.69
N PHE A 32 -12.91 -6.44 -14.76
CA PHE A 32 -13.55 -5.65 -13.71
C PHE A 32 -14.95 -5.22 -14.12
N ASP A 33 -15.87 -5.22 -13.15
CA ASP A 33 -17.18 -4.63 -13.34
C ASP A 33 -17.09 -3.12 -13.56
N LYS A 34 -17.82 -2.62 -14.54
CA LYS A 34 -17.81 -1.20 -14.88
C LYS A 34 -18.34 -0.31 -13.75
N GLU A 35 -19.38 -0.75 -13.05
CA GLU A 35 -19.98 0.02 -11.96
C GLU A 35 -19.00 0.14 -10.79
N TYR A 36 -18.22 -0.91 -10.54
CA TYR A 36 -17.15 -0.88 -9.54
C TYR A 36 -16.13 0.21 -9.84
N ILE A 37 -15.65 0.30 -11.09
CA ILE A 37 -14.70 1.33 -11.52
C ILE A 37 -15.29 2.73 -11.35
N LEU A 38 -16.51 2.94 -11.82
CA LEU A 38 -17.19 4.23 -11.71
C LEU A 38 -17.41 4.64 -10.25
N LYS A 39 -17.65 3.68 -9.37
CA LYS A 39 -17.77 3.94 -7.93
C LYS A 39 -16.45 4.38 -7.31
N ILE A 40 -15.33 3.72 -7.62
CA ILE A 40 -14.01 4.15 -7.18
C ILE A 40 -13.78 5.61 -7.60
N ILE A 41 -14.02 5.94 -8.87
CA ILE A 41 -13.91 7.30 -9.40
C ILE A 41 -14.79 8.28 -8.63
N GLY A 42 -16.04 7.91 -8.38
CA GLY A 42 -17.00 8.71 -7.61
C GLY A 42 -16.50 9.02 -6.19
N VAL A 43 -16.02 8.00 -5.47
CA VAL A 43 -15.45 8.16 -4.13
C VAL A 43 -14.23 9.09 -4.16
N LEU A 44 -13.30 8.88 -5.09
CA LEU A 44 -12.11 9.74 -5.22
C LEU A 44 -12.49 11.19 -5.52
N ASN A 45 -13.49 11.43 -6.36
CA ASN A 45 -13.92 12.77 -6.74
C ASN A 45 -14.59 13.52 -5.57
N THR A 46 -15.32 12.82 -4.72
CA THR A 46 -16.06 13.40 -3.59
C THR A 46 -15.29 13.38 -2.28
N TYR A 47 -14.17 12.66 -2.22
CA TYR A 47 -13.37 12.55 -1.00
C TYR A 47 -12.91 13.92 -0.50
N LYS A 48 -13.18 14.16 0.78
CA LYS A 48 -12.62 15.27 1.56
C LYS A 48 -11.92 14.69 2.78
N PRO A 49 -10.68 15.08 3.07
CA PRO A 49 -10.00 14.64 4.27
C PRO A 49 -10.86 14.92 5.52
N ASN A 50 -11.08 13.90 6.31
CA ASN A 50 -11.78 14.02 7.59
C ASN A 50 -11.02 13.20 8.63
N PHE A 51 -10.38 13.85 9.56
CA PHE A 51 -9.57 13.23 10.61
C PHE A 51 -10.39 12.32 11.55
N ASN A 52 -11.71 12.46 11.57
CA ASN A 52 -12.60 11.63 12.39
C ASN A 52 -13.09 10.37 11.68
N GLU A 53 -12.84 10.23 10.38
CA GLU A 53 -13.29 9.07 9.61
C GLU A 53 -12.14 8.08 9.43
N LYS A 54 -12.38 6.80 9.79
CA LYS A 54 -11.38 5.75 9.51
C LYS A 54 -11.21 5.63 8.00
N VAL A 55 -10.05 5.97 7.50
CA VAL A 55 -9.71 5.97 6.06
C VAL A 55 -10.03 4.63 5.38
N GLY A 56 -9.87 3.49 6.09
CA GLY A 56 -10.24 2.18 5.58
C GLY A 56 -11.73 1.99 5.26
N ASN A 57 -12.61 2.85 5.78
CA ASN A 57 -14.06 2.77 5.56
C ASN A 57 -14.54 3.64 4.39
N ILE A 58 -13.68 4.46 3.79
CA ILE A 58 -14.08 5.39 2.72
C ILE A 58 -14.68 4.64 1.54
N PHE A 59 -14.11 3.50 1.19
CA PHE A 59 -14.58 2.65 0.11
C PHE A 59 -15.57 1.58 0.57
N ALA A 60 -15.63 1.28 1.87
CA ALA A 60 -16.43 0.18 2.43
C ALA A 60 -17.90 0.55 2.72
N LYS A 61 -18.33 1.79 2.45
CA LYS A 61 -19.70 2.26 2.76
C LYS A 61 -20.81 1.53 2.01
N ASP A 62 -20.47 0.75 0.98
CA ASP A 62 -21.42 -0.05 0.24
C ASP A 62 -21.12 -1.54 0.39
N ILE A 63 -21.94 -2.21 1.17
CA ILE A 63 -21.85 -3.64 1.51
C ILE A 63 -21.85 -4.56 0.26
N LYS A 64 -22.29 -4.07 -0.89
CA LYS A 64 -22.29 -4.86 -2.14
C LYS A 64 -20.88 -5.14 -2.67
N PHE A 65 -19.90 -4.32 -2.29
CA PHE A 65 -18.54 -4.42 -2.78
C PHE A 65 -17.59 -4.52 -1.57
N ARG A 66 -16.94 -5.66 -1.39
CA ARG A 66 -15.80 -5.80 -0.46
C ARG A 66 -14.65 -4.96 -1.00
N ASN A 67 -14.67 -3.68 -0.71
CA ASN A 67 -13.64 -2.75 -1.16
C ASN A 67 -12.70 -2.49 -0.01
N ASP A 68 -11.71 -3.34 0.17
CA ASP A 68 -10.56 -2.94 0.95
C ASP A 68 -9.66 -2.02 0.11
N ILE A 69 -8.96 -1.15 0.79
CA ILE A 69 -8.09 -0.16 0.16
C ILE A 69 -6.92 -0.82 -0.60
N GLU A 70 -6.55 -2.05 -0.22
CA GLU A 70 -5.46 -2.79 -0.86
C GLU A 70 -5.89 -3.29 -2.25
N SER A 71 -7.10 -3.84 -2.40
CA SER A 71 -7.64 -4.24 -3.71
C SER A 71 -7.79 -3.05 -4.65
N ILE A 72 -8.22 -1.90 -4.12
CA ILE A 72 -8.30 -0.67 -4.90
C ILE A 72 -6.91 -0.19 -5.31
N ASN A 73 -5.92 -0.31 -4.42
CA ASN A 73 -4.54 0.01 -4.73
C ASN A 73 -3.97 -0.88 -5.85
N GLU A 74 -4.23 -2.18 -5.81
CA GLU A 74 -3.84 -3.10 -6.88
C GLU A 74 -4.42 -2.67 -8.21
N PHE A 75 -5.73 -2.42 -8.26
CA PHE A 75 -6.41 -1.97 -9.46
C PHE A 75 -5.84 -0.65 -9.99
N LEU A 76 -5.75 0.39 -9.15
CA LEU A 76 -5.27 1.71 -9.57
C LEU A 76 -3.80 1.71 -9.99
N THR A 77 -2.96 0.91 -9.34
CA THR A 77 -1.55 0.73 -9.72
C THR A 77 -1.44 0.16 -11.14
N ARG A 78 -2.20 -0.90 -11.43
CA ARG A 78 -2.20 -1.55 -12.75
C ARG A 78 -2.83 -0.64 -13.80
N PHE A 79 -3.95 0.00 -13.47
CA PHE A 79 -4.62 0.93 -14.37
C PHE A 79 -3.73 2.11 -14.76
N LYS A 80 -3.05 2.75 -13.79
CA LYS A 80 -2.11 3.86 -14.04
C LYS A 80 -0.97 3.49 -14.97
N ASN A 81 -0.47 2.26 -14.86
CA ASN A 81 0.67 1.76 -15.63
C ASN A 81 0.25 0.96 -16.87
N SER A 82 -1.05 0.90 -17.19
CA SER A 82 -1.55 0.11 -18.30
C SER A 82 -1.35 0.81 -19.66
N ILE A 83 -1.28 0.00 -20.70
CA ILE A 83 -1.25 0.45 -22.11
C ILE A 83 -2.61 0.11 -22.72
N CYS A 84 -3.25 1.10 -23.32
CA CYS A 84 -4.54 0.90 -23.97
C CYS A 84 -4.37 0.17 -25.30
N VAL A 85 -5.00 -1.00 -25.45
CA VAL A 85 -4.98 -1.80 -26.67
C VAL A 85 -6.22 -1.54 -27.54
N LYS A 86 -7.35 -1.11 -26.94
CA LYS A 86 -8.62 -0.91 -27.66
C LYS A 86 -9.47 0.16 -26.97
N ASN A 87 -10.22 0.94 -27.78
CA ASN A 87 -11.10 2.01 -27.30
C ASN A 87 -10.33 3.16 -26.59
N VAL A 88 -9.30 3.67 -27.23
CA VAL A 88 -8.39 4.69 -26.69
C VAL A 88 -9.13 5.90 -26.12
N GLU A 89 -10.18 6.39 -26.78
CA GLU A 89 -10.96 7.53 -26.29
C GLU A 89 -11.64 7.25 -24.95
N LYS A 90 -12.27 6.08 -24.82
CA LYS A 90 -12.91 5.69 -23.55
C LYS A 90 -11.89 5.46 -22.43
N TYR A 91 -10.76 4.85 -22.78
CA TYR A 91 -9.67 4.65 -21.84
C TYR A 91 -9.12 6.00 -21.35
N ASN A 92 -8.81 6.92 -22.25
CA ASN A 92 -8.29 8.24 -21.90
C ASN A 92 -9.29 9.03 -21.05
N LYS A 93 -10.59 8.94 -21.36
CA LYS A 93 -11.63 9.54 -20.53
C LYS A 93 -11.59 8.99 -19.10
N LEU A 94 -11.62 7.66 -18.93
CA LEU A 94 -11.53 7.03 -17.61
C LEU A 94 -10.25 7.43 -16.87
N MET A 95 -9.11 7.43 -17.56
CA MET A 95 -7.82 7.81 -16.98
C MET A 95 -7.83 9.25 -16.46
N ASN A 96 -8.47 10.18 -17.19
CA ASN A 96 -8.59 11.59 -16.77
C ASN A 96 -9.60 11.78 -15.63
N ASP A 97 -10.64 10.94 -15.55
CA ASP A 97 -11.65 11.00 -14.50
C ASP A 97 -11.12 10.52 -13.15
N VAL A 98 -10.07 9.68 -13.12
CA VAL A 98 -9.45 9.19 -11.88
C VAL A 98 -8.59 10.27 -11.24
N LYS A 99 -8.91 10.66 -10.02
CA LYS A 99 -8.11 11.59 -9.21
C LYS A 99 -7.03 10.85 -8.43
N PHE A 100 -5.96 10.44 -9.12
CA PHE A 100 -4.84 9.71 -8.52
C PHE A 100 -4.22 10.43 -7.33
N GLU A 101 -4.11 11.78 -7.39
CA GLU A 101 -3.58 12.59 -6.29
C GLU A 101 -4.35 12.37 -4.98
N LYS A 102 -5.69 12.30 -5.07
CA LYS A 102 -6.51 12.01 -3.91
C LYS A 102 -6.31 10.59 -3.40
N PHE A 103 -6.10 9.63 -4.30
CA PHE A 103 -5.80 8.27 -3.88
C PHE A 103 -4.46 8.16 -3.16
N PHE A 104 -3.42 8.84 -3.65
CA PHE A 104 -2.13 8.90 -2.96
C PHE A 104 -2.29 9.43 -1.53
N GLN A 105 -3.06 10.50 -1.33
CA GLN A 105 -3.34 11.02 0.00
C GLN A 105 -4.09 10.01 0.88
N ILE A 106 -5.18 9.43 0.38
CA ILE A 106 -5.98 8.44 1.10
C ILE A 106 -5.13 7.25 1.52
N TYR A 107 -4.34 6.71 0.60
CA TYR A 107 -3.54 5.52 0.87
C TYR A 107 -2.40 5.82 1.85
N LYS A 108 -1.73 6.95 1.69
CA LYS A 108 -0.73 7.47 2.63
C LYS A 108 -1.31 7.55 4.05
N ASP A 109 -2.46 8.21 4.21
CA ASP A 109 -3.13 8.38 5.51
C ASP A 109 -3.53 7.03 6.12
N SER A 110 -3.95 6.06 5.31
CA SER A 110 -4.28 4.70 5.77
C SER A 110 -3.10 3.99 6.42
N LYS A 111 -1.88 4.22 5.91
CA LYS A 111 -0.66 3.61 6.48
C LYS A 111 -0.30 4.24 7.83
N LEU A 112 -0.50 5.55 8.00
CA LEU A 112 -0.30 6.23 9.28
C LEU A 112 -1.26 5.75 10.36
N ILE A 113 -2.54 5.64 10.04
CA ILE A 113 -3.55 5.15 11.00
C ILE A 113 -3.19 3.75 11.48
N GLY A 114 -2.76 2.88 10.57
CA GLY A 114 -2.33 1.52 10.92
C GLY A 114 -1.06 1.45 11.77
N LEU A 115 -0.24 2.50 11.83
CA LEU A 115 0.98 2.51 12.65
C LEU A 115 0.68 2.59 14.14
N ARG A 116 -0.37 3.33 14.54
CA ARG A 116 -0.68 3.52 15.97
C ARG A 116 -0.96 2.19 16.67
N SER A 117 -1.83 1.36 16.10
CA SER A 117 -2.13 0.05 16.69
C SER A 117 -0.90 -0.86 16.77
N ILE A 118 -0.01 -0.80 15.74
CA ILE A 118 1.22 -1.59 15.76
C ILE A 118 2.17 -1.10 16.85
N TYR A 119 2.24 0.21 17.13
CA TYR A 119 3.06 0.73 18.22
C TYR A 119 2.55 0.26 19.59
N ASP A 120 1.24 0.26 19.81
CA ASP A 120 0.64 -0.28 21.03
C ASP A 120 0.96 -1.79 21.19
N ASP A 121 0.90 -2.57 20.11
CA ASP A 121 1.29 -3.98 20.09
C ASP A 121 2.77 -4.19 20.42
N ILE A 122 3.67 -3.35 19.88
CA ILE A 122 5.12 -3.44 20.14
C ILE A 122 5.39 -3.19 21.63
N VAL A 123 4.80 -2.15 22.21
CA VAL A 123 4.97 -1.83 23.64
C VAL A 123 4.47 -2.99 24.50
N GLY A 124 3.26 -3.48 24.26
CA GLY A 124 2.69 -4.59 25.02
C GLY A 124 3.52 -5.88 24.94
N ASN A 125 4.10 -6.19 23.77
CA ASN A 125 4.97 -7.35 23.62
C ASN A 125 6.32 -7.19 24.33
N ILE A 126 6.89 -5.98 24.35
CA ILE A 126 8.10 -5.70 25.15
C ILE A 126 7.82 -5.88 26.65
N ASP A 127 6.70 -5.33 27.13
CA ASP A 127 6.30 -5.41 28.55
C ASP A 127 6.00 -6.87 28.97
N ALA A 128 5.50 -7.68 28.03
CA ALA A 128 5.29 -9.12 28.21
C ALA A 128 6.55 -9.98 28.02
N ASN A 129 7.73 -9.36 27.80
CA ASN A 129 9.01 -10.02 27.49
C ASN A 129 8.97 -10.92 26.23
N GLN A 130 8.11 -10.57 25.24
CA GLN A 130 7.97 -11.24 23.95
C GLN A 130 8.71 -10.45 22.86
N VAL A 131 10.04 -10.38 22.98
CA VAL A 131 10.88 -9.50 22.16
C VAL A 131 10.90 -9.90 20.68
N ASP A 132 10.80 -11.19 20.37
CA ASP A 132 10.67 -11.73 19.02
C ASP A 132 9.37 -11.27 18.33
N VAL A 133 8.24 -11.26 19.06
CA VAL A 133 6.95 -10.76 18.57
C VAL A 133 7.02 -9.23 18.38
N ALA A 134 7.65 -8.51 19.31
CA ALA A 134 7.89 -7.08 19.17
C ALA A 134 8.76 -6.76 17.93
N LEU A 135 9.82 -7.55 17.68
CA LEU A 135 10.64 -7.42 16.48
C LEU A 135 9.85 -7.65 15.19
N PHE A 136 8.99 -8.66 15.15
CA PHE A 136 8.11 -8.89 14.02
C PHE A 136 7.19 -7.69 13.78
N SER A 137 6.63 -7.12 14.83
CA SER A 137 5.72 -5.96 14.74
C SER A 137 6.44 -4.69 14.29
N VAL A 138 7.68 -4.44 14.75
CA VAL A 138 8.45 -3.27 14.29
C VAL A 138 8.85 -3.39 12.81
N ARG A 139 9.14 -4.59 12.32
CA ARG A 139 9.37 -4.82 10.88
C ARG A 139 8.15 -4.43 10.05
N LYS A 140 6.94 -4.80 10.50
CA LYS A 140 5.69 -4.36 9.87
C LYS A 140 5.50 -2.85 9.92
N ALA A 141 5.84 -2.21 11.04
CA ALA A 141 5.77 -0.76 11.18
C ALA A 141 6.69 -0.06 10.17
N ILE A 142 7.94 -0.49 10.07
CA ILE A 142 8.91 0.07 9.11
C ILE A 142 8.42 -0.09 7.67
N LEU A 143 7.87 -1.25 7.31
CA LEU A 143 7.33 -1.46 5.97
C LEU A 143 6.14 -0.53 5.68
N LYS A 144 5.26 -0.27 6.66
CA LYS A 144 4.19 0.74 6.52
C LYS A 144 4.75 2.15 6.32
N VAL A 145 5.85 2.51 6.99
CA VAL A 145 6.52 3.80 6.78
C VAL A 145 7.16 3.89 5.39
N ILE A 146 7.69 2.80 4.87
CA ILE A 146 8.16 2.73 3.47
C ILE A 146 7.00 2.97 2.50
N TYR A 147 5.85 2.30 2.69
CA TYR A 147 4.66 2.57 1.88
C TYR A 147 4.18 4.02 2.01
N PHE A 148 4.12 4.54 3.23
CA PHE A 148 3.78 5.95 3.47
C PHE A 148 4.67 6.89 2.65
N THR A 149 5.98 6.64 2.64
CA THR A 149 6.95 7.43 1.88
C THR A 149 6.77 7.29 0.37
N LEU A 150 6.58 6.07 -0.14
CA LEU A 150 6.33 5.85 -1.57
C LEU A 150 5.09 6.61 -2.05
N TYR A 151 4.00 6.59 -1.25
CA TYR A 151 2.76 7.28 -1.62
C TYR A 151 2.82 8.79 -1.40
N HIS A 152 3.65 9.27 -0.48
CA HIS A 152 4.01 10.69 -0.40
C HIS A 152 4.73 11.15 -1.69
N GLU A 153 5.66 10.35 -2.19
CA GLU A 153 6.38 10.59 -3.46
C GLU A 153 5.59 10.15 -4.71
N LYS A 154 4.30 9.87 -4.57
CA LYS A 154 3.39 9.50 -5.66
C LYS A 154 3.83 8.27 -6.46
N ILE A 155 4.51 7.34 -5.78
CA ILE A 155 4.97 6.08 -6.34
C ILE A 155 3.98 4.97 -5.96
N PHE A 156 3.26 4.47 -6.95
CA PHE A 156 2.38 3.32 -6.75
C PHE A 156 3.15 2.03 -6.43
N CYS A 157 2.63 1.26 -5.45
CA CYS A 157 3.16 -0.05 -5.10
C CYS A 157 2.02 -0.99 -4.68
N ASP A 158 1.69 -1.95 -5.53
CA ASP A 158 0.58 -2.88 -5.33
C ASP A 158 0.96 -4.14 -4.54
N ARG A 159 2.26 -4.47 -4.44
CA ARG A 159 2.72 -5.69 -3.78
C ARG A 159 3.89 -5.42 -2.84
N GLU A 160 3.82 -6.02 -1.66
CA GLU A 160 4.82 -5.86 -0.61
C GLU A 160 6.23 -6.21 -1.07
N LYS A 161 6.39 -7.27 -1.86
CA LYS A 161 7.68 -7.68 -2.41
C LYS A 161 8.36 -6.62 -3.29
N TRP A 162 7.59 -5.69 -3.86
CA TRP A 162 8.12 -4.60 -4.67
C TRP A 162 8.38 -3.31 -3.90
N ALA A 163 7.83 -3.18 -2.67
CA ALA A 163 7.94 -1.96 -1.89
C ALA A 163 9.41 -1.59 -1.61
N VAL A 164 10.19 -2.55 -1.14
CA VAL A 164 11.61 -2.33 -0.85
C VAL A 164 12.42 -2.02 -2.10
N LEU A 165 12.12 -2.69 -3.23
CA LEU A 165 12.80 -2.41 -4.50
C LEU A 165 12.48 -0.99 -5.00
N LYS A 166 11.21 -0.60 -5.00
CA LYS A 166 10.79 0.77 -5.39
C LYS A 166 11.40 1.81 -4.45
N PHE A 167 11.47 1.50 -3.16
CA PHE A 167 12.09 2.38 -2.19
C PHE A 167 13.61 2.53 -2.40
N LYS A 168 14.33 1.44 -2.73
CA LYS A 168 15.73 1.52 -3.15
C LYS A 168 15.93 2.42 -4.37
N ASN A 169 15.06 2.28 -5.38
CA ASN A 169 15.12 3.13 -6.56
C ASN A 169 14.88 4.61 -6.22
N LEU A 170 13.96 4.88 -5.29
CA LEU A 170 13.70 6.24 -4.80
C LEU A 170 14.95 6.82 -4.09
N ILE A 171 15.64 6.07 -3.25
CA ILE A 171 16.86 6.52 -2.56
C ILE A 171 17.97 6.86 -3.56
N ASN A 172 18.10 6.10 -4.65
CA ASN A 172 19.10 6.38 -5.69
C ASN A 172 18.88 7.73 -6.37
N ILE A 173 17.64 8.25 -6.35
CA ILE A 173 17.28 9.55 -6.93
C ILE A 173 17.33 10.64 -5.86
N ASN A 174 16.95 10.31 -4.62
CA ASN A 174 16.84 11.25 -3.52
C ASN A 174 17.29 10.58 -2.20
N ASP A 175 18.50 10.87 -1.79
CA ASP A 175 19.15 10.26 -0.63
C ASP A 175 18.56 10.71 0.73
N LYS A 176 17.67 11.72 0.75
CA LYS A 176 16.99 12.16 1.99
C LYS A 176 16.25 11.02 2.72
N TYR A 177 15.96 9.92 2.02
CA TYR A 177 15.25 8.75 2.55
C TYR A 177 16.18 7.61 3.00
N LYS A 178 17.49 7.80 2.88
CA LYS A 178 18.48 6.76 3.17
C LYS A 178 18.40 6.26 4.61
N ASP A 179 18.22 7.17 5.58
CA ASP A 179 18.13 6.80 7.00
C ASP A 179 17.01 5.78 7.28
N LEU A 180 15.87 5.92 6.60
CA LEU A 180 14.77 4.94 6.72
C LEU A 180 15.17 3.57 6.17
N TYR A 181 15.93 3.54 5.08
CA TYR A 181 16.44 2.29 4.53
C TYR A 181 17.46 1.62 5.46
N ASP A 182 18.33 2.41 6.10
CA ASP A 182 19.32 1.90 7.05
C ASP A 182 18.61 1.30 8.29
N ILE A 183 17.54 1.93 8.78
CA ILE A 183 16.68 1.38 9.84
C ILE A 183 15.98 0.09 9.38
N TYR A 184 15.43 0.08 8.16
CA TYR A 184 14.85 -1.14 7.57
C TYR A 184 15.87 -2.28 7.55
N TYR A 185 17.04 -2.02 6.96
CA TYR A 185 18.10 -3.03 6.83
C TYR A 185 18.55 -3.54 8.20
N LYS A 186 18.81 -2.63 9.14
CA LYS A 186 19.18 -2.97 10.51
C LYS A 186 18.15 -3.91 11.14
N MET A 187 16.85 -3.58 11.08
CA MET A 187 15.82 -4.35 11.79
C MET A 187 15.51 -5.70 11.14
N TYR A 188 15.66 -5.84 9.82
CA TYR A 188 15.48 -7.13 9.15
C TYR A 188 16.64 -8.11 9.40
N TYR A 189 17.83 -7.58 9.69
CA TYR A 189 19.02 -8.38 9.97
C TYR A 189 19.48 -8.29 11.44
N THR A 190 18.63 -7.75 12.31
CA THR A 190 18.91 -7.71 13.76
C THR A 190 18.94 -9.15 14.32
N ASP A 191 20.06 -9.44 15.00
CA ASP A 191 20.21 -10.65 15.79
C ASP A 191 19.63 -10.46 17.20
N LEU A 192 18.78 -11.40 17.65
CA LEU A 192 18.20 -11.43 18.99
C LEU A 192 19.07 -12.21 20.00
N SER A 193 20.34 -12.47 19.71
CA SER A 193 21.26 -13.12 20.66
C SER A 193 21.39 -12.38 21.99
N SER A 194 21.06 -11.08 22.02
CA SER A 194 20.93 -10.25 23.21
C SER A 194 19.57 -9.59 23.26
N VAL A 195 18.76 -9.98 24.24
CA VAL A 195 17.40 -9.44 24.46
C VAL A 195 17.42 -7.93 24.70
N ASP A 196 18.32 -7.45 25.57
CA ASP A 196 18.44 -6.02 25.89
C ASP A 196 18.80 -5.18 24.65
N LYS A 197 19.74 -5.67 23.84
CA LYS A 197 20.08 -5.03 22.57
C LYS A 197 18.89 -5.01 21.62
N GLY A 198 18.16 -6.13 21.51
CA GLY A 198 16.95 -6.23 20.69
C GLY A 198 15.89 -5.20 21.09
N ILE A 199 15.59 -5.09 22.39
CA ILE A 199 14.65 -4.10 22.93
C ILE A 199 15.10 -2.67 22.60
N ASN A 200 16.37 -2.34 22.82
CA ASN A 200 16.90 -1.01 22.52
C ASN A 200 16.77 -0.69 21.03
N ASP A 201 17.14 -1.60 20.15
CA ASP A 201 17.05 -1.42 18.69
C ASP A 201 15.61 -1.22 18.21
N ILE A 202 14.65 -1.97 18.79
CA ILE A 202 13.22 -1.80 18.55
C ILE A 202 12.78 -0.38 18.94
N LYS A 203 13.08 0.06 20.17
CA LYS A 203 12.71 1.40 20.68
C LYS A 203 13.30 2.52 19.84
N VAL A 204 14.55 2.41 19.45
CA VAL A 204 15.22 3.40 18.57
C VAL A 204 14.52 3.47 17.22
N SER A 205 14.20 2.31 16.63
CA SER A 205 13.53 2.24 15.32
C SER A 205 12.11 2.80 15.36
N MET A 206 11.34 2.52 16.42
CA MET A 206 10.00 3.11 16.62
C MET A 206 10.06 4.64 16.72
N ASN A 207 10.97 5.17 17.55
CA ASN A 207 11.15 6.61 17.71
C ASN A 207 11.57 7.28 16.40
N PHE A 208 12.46 6.64 15.64
CA PHE A 208 12.85 7.10 14.31
C PHE A 208 11.63 7.17 13.39
N CYS A 209 10.88 6.08 13.24
CA CYS A 209 9.71 6.01 12.37
C CYS A 209 8.67 7.09 12.70
N LYS A 210 8.43 7.33 14.00
CA LYS A 210 7.52 8.39 14.46
C LYS A 210 7.98 9.77 13.98
N ARG A 211 9.22 10.17 14.32
CA ARG A 211 9.79 11.46 13.95
C ARG A 211 9.88 11.64 12.43
N TYR A 212 10.19 10.57 11.72
CA TYR A 212 10.25 10.56 10.27
C TYR A 212 8.88 10.87 9.64
N CYS A 213 7.81 10.22 10.10
CA CYS A 213 6.46 10.51 9.63
C CYS A 213 6.02 11.94 9.98
N GLU A 214 6.32 12.41 11.20
CA GLU A 214 6.03 13.78 11.63
C GLU A 214 6.72 14.81 10.72
N LYS A 215 7.98 14.59 10.37
CA LYS A 215 8.73 15.47 9.45
C LYS A 215 8.07 15.57 8.08
N ILE A 216 7.71 14.42 7.47
CA ILE A 216 7.05 14.39 6.16
C ILE A 216 5.68 15.08 6.22
N LEU A 217 4.91 14.89 7.29
CA LEU A 217 3.61 15.56 7.44
C LEU A 217 3.74 17.08 7.58
N LEU A 218 4.81 17.56 8.22
CA LEU A 218 5.10 18.99 8.29
C LEU A 218 5.50 19.58 6.93
N GLU A 219 6.23 18.81 6.10
CA GLU A 219 6.54 19.22 4.72
C GLU A 219 5.29 19.36 3.86
N ASP A 220 4.24 18.55 4.09
CA ASP A 220 2.95 18.66 3.38
C ASP A 220 2.13 19.91 3.75
N LEU A 221 2.44 20.59 4.87
CA LEU A 221 1.73 21.76 5.36
C LEU A 221 2.33 23.09 4.89
N LEU A 222 3.56 23.04 4.35
CA LEU A 222 4.31 24.19 3.83
C LEU A 222 4.16 24.34 2.33
#